data_960923c2b98f0f159f11bf070eb7df22
#
_entry.id   960923c2b98f0f159f11bf070eb7df22
#
_cell.length_a   1.000
_cell.length_b   1.000
_cell.length_c   1.000
_cell.angle_alpha   90.00
_cell.angle_beta   90.00
_cell.angle_gamma   90.00
#
_symmetry.space_group_name_H-M   'P 1'
#
loop_
_entity.id
_entity.type
_entity.pdbx_description
1 polymer ?
#
loop_
_entity_poly.entity_id
_entity_poly.type
_entity_poly.pdbx_seq_one_letter_code
_entity_poly.pdbx_strand_id
1 'polypeptide(L)'
;MLQPQLAAQPGRRMSSPIALQALLDEARFDALLLALYGPELMPAQRPVLVSQWSKYYFALVWRKVRVGANLAAFGQTSVMLDARGLPLALIAEGAPCQDLLAEHLQPLVVRLAERGALATAVLWGNAGDCLDQVLQGSGDSSGLQVLLETPGSPLHAAVSQDAAGRRRRRTCCLSYKVDWVGHCEHCPLLP
;
A
#
# COMPACT_ATOMS: atom_id res chain seq x y z
N MET A 1 4.78 -9.13 -16.24
CA MET A 1 3.96 -8.10 -15.59
C MET A 1 2.86 -7.66 -16.53
N LEU A 2 1.61 -8.02 -16.23
CA LEU A 2 0.46 -7.45 -16.93
C LEU A 2 0.04 -6.20 -16.17
N GLN A 3 0.52 -5.04 -16.62
CA GLN A 3 -0.11 -3.78 -16.29
C GLN A 3 -1.47 -3.75 -16.99
N PRO A 4 -2.59 -3.61 -16.28
CA PRO A 4 -3.81 -3.26 -16.96
C PRO A 4 -3.63 -1.84 -17.50
N GLN A 5 -3.58 -1.70 -18.82
CA GLN A 5 -3.65 -0.41 -19.51
C GLN A 5 -4.90 0.31 -19.00
N LEU A 6 -4.68 1.44 -18.35
CA LEU A 6 -5.72 2.39 -17.93
C LEU A 6 -6.28 3.10 -19.17
N ALA A 7 -7.10 2.41 -19.94
CA ALA A 7 -8.00 3.07 -20.86
C ALA A 7 -9.08 3.78 -20.01
N ALA A 8 -9.19 5.09 -20.16
CA ALA A 8 -10.23 5.89 -19.56
C ALA A 8 -11.60 5.38 -20.03
N GLN A 9 -12.31 4.65 -19.17
CA GLN A 9 -13.69 4.24 -19.43
C GLN A 9 -14.63 5.37 -18.96
N PRO A 10 -15.47 5.92 -19.83
CA PRO A 10 -16.50 6.86 -19.44
C PRO A 10 -17.58 6.13 -18.63
N GLY A 11 -17.88 6.62 -17.41
CA GLY A 11 -18.99 6.13 -16.60
C GLY A 11 -18.62 5.43 -15.29
N ARG A 12 -17.40 5.53 -14.75
CA ARG A 12 -17.06 4.99 -13.43
C ARG A 12 -17.90 5.70 -12.35
N ARG A 13 -18.90 4.99 -11.81
CA ARG A 13 -19.52 5.38 -10.54
C ARG A 13 -18.43 5.29 -9.45
N MET A 14 -17.99 6.46 -9.01
CA MET A 14 -17.09 6.57 -7.88
C MET A 14 -17.92 6.27 -6.62
N SER A 15 -17.37 5.48 -5.69
CA SER A 15 -18.00 5.33 -4.38
C SER A 15 -18.00 6.67 -3.64
N SER A 16 -18.97 6.89 -2.75
CA SER A 16 -18.86 7.97 -1.78
C SER A 16 -17.60 7.75 -0.92
N PRO A 17 -16.95 8.83 -0.44
CA PRO A 17 -15.84 8.70 0.50
C PRO A 17 -16.24 7.87 1.72
N ILE A 18 -15.36 6.99 2.17
CA ILE A 18 -15.54 6.14 3.34
C ILE A 18 -14.41 6.46 4.30
N ALA A 19 -14.74 6.79 5.56
CA ALA A 19 -13.72 6.99 6.59
C ALA A 19 -12.80 5.76 6.67
N LEU A 20 -11.51 5.97 6.64
CA LEU A 20 -10.53 4.89 6.55
C LEU A 20 -10.64 3.91 7.73
N GLN A 21 -10.90 4.43 8.94
CA GLN A 21 -11.16 3.60 10.12
C GLN A 21 -12.39 2.70 9.93
N ALA A 22 -13.47 3.27 9.36
CA ALA A 22 -14.70 2.51 9.11
C ALA A 22 -14.54 1.49 7.97
N LEU A 23 -13.71 1.79 6.96
CA LEU A 23 -13.38 0.81 5.92
C LEU A 23 -12.61 -0.39 6.50
N LEU A 24 -11.70 -0.13 7.44
CA LEU A 24 -10.88 -1.16 8.09
C LEU A 24 -11.58 -1.80 9.32
N ASP A 25 -12.89 -1.57 9.51
CA ASP A 25 -13.70 -2.46 10.35
C ASP A 25 -13.66 -3.88 9.79
N GLU A 26 -13.63 -4.89 10.68
CA GLU A 26 -13.35 -6.27 10.26
C GLU A 26 -14.37 -6.78 9.25
N ALA A 27 -15.65 -6.69 9.56
CA ALA A 27 -16.70 -7.21 8.69
C ALA A 27 -16.73 -6.49 7.33
N ARG A 28 -16.51 -5.17 7.34
CA ARG A 28 -16.51 -4.36 6.11
C ARG A 28 -15.27 -4.65 5.26
N PHE A 29 -14.12 -4.76 5.88
CA PHE A 29 -12.88 -5.03 5.15
C PHE A 29 -12.85 -6.43 4.58
N ASP A 30 -13.39 -7.43 5.32
CA ASP A 30 -13.56 -8.79 4.81
C ASP A 30 -14.52 -8.85 3.63
N ALA A 31 -15.64 -8.14 3.70
CA ALA A 31 -16.57 -8.05 2.58
C ALA A 31 -15.91 -7.42 1.35
N LEU A 32 -15.06 -6.40 1.56
CA LEU A 32 -14.27 -5.79 0.49
C LEU A 32 -13.28 -6.78 -0.14
N LEU A 33 -12.50 -7.48 0.67
CA LEU A 33 -11.53 -8.47 0.19
C LEU A 33 -12.22 -9.63 -0.53
N LEU A 34 -13.35 -10.09 0.00
CA LEU A 34 -14.17 -11.13 -0.65
C LEU A 34 -14.67 -10.66 -2.03
N ALA A 35 -15.15 -9.43 -2.13
CA ALA A 35 -15.63 -8.87 -3.40
C ALA A 35 -14.48 -8.69 -4.43
N LEU A 36 -13.27 -8.33 -3.96
CA LEU A 36 -12.09 -8.12 -4.80
C LEU A 36 -11.48 -9.43 -5.32
N TYR A 37 -11.38 -10.42 -4.46
CA TYR A 37 -10.53 -11.60 -4.70
C TYR A 37 -11.31 -12.92 -4.76
N GLY A 38 -12.58 -12.90 -4.40
CA GLY A 38 -13.46 -14.06 -4.47
C GLY A 38 -13.38 -15.02 -3.27
N PRO A 39 -14.37 -15.93 -3.16
CA PRO A 39 -14.48 -16.87 -2.05
C PRO A 39 -13.41 -17.96 -2.05
N GLU A 40 -12.77 -18.20 -3.18
CA GLU A 40 -11.68 -19.19 -3.30
C GLU A 40 -10.42 -18.77 -2.54
N LEU A 41 -10.18 -17.47 -2.42
CA LEU A 41 -9.04 -16.90 -1.70
C LEU A 41 -9.38 -16.46 -0.29
N MET A 42 -10.60 -16.03 -0.03
CA MET A 42 -11.08 -15.65 1.29
C MET A 42 -11.79 -16.82 1.98
N PRO A 43 -11.53 -17.09 3.28
CA PRO A 43 -10.58 -16.37 4.18
C PRO A 43 -9.16 -16.93 4.16
N ALA A 44 -8.89 -18.05 3.49
CA ALA A 44 -7.65 -18.83 3.59
C ALA A 44 -6.38 -18.00 3.28
N GLN A 45 -6.45 -17.12 2.29
CA GLN A 45 -5.34 -16.26 1.86
C GLN A 45 -5.43 -14.82 2.38
N ARG A 46 -6.24 -14.56 3.41
CA ARG A 46 -6.45 -13.21 3.97
C ARG A 46 -5.13 -12.43 4.20
N PRO A 47 -4.05 -13.02 4.78
CA PRO A 47 -2.79 -12.30 4.93
C PRO A 47 -2.20 -11.80 3.61
N VAL A 48 -2.28 -12.61 2.56
CA VAL A 48 -1.81 -12.24 1.22
C VAL A 48 -2.65 -11.09 0.67
N LEU A 49 -3.99 -11.21 0.77
CA LEU A 49 -4.93 -10.24 0.20
C LEU A 49 -4.78 -8.87 0.87
N VAL A 50 -4.66 -8.83 2.19
CA VAL A 50 -4.36 -7.58 2.94
C VAL A 50 -3.02 -6.99 2.52
N SER A 51 -1.98 -7.82 2.38
CA SER A 51 -0.68 -7.38 1.88
C SER A 51 -0.78 -6.79 0.47
N GLN A 52 -1.54 -7.41 -0.46
CA GLN A 52 -1.70 -6.89 -1.82
C GLN A 52 -2.53 -5.58 -1.82
N TRP A 53 -3.64 -5.53 -1.09
CA TRP A 53 -4.46 -4.33 -0.98
C TRP A 53 -3.66 -3.14 -0.44
N SER A 54 -2.79 -3.37 0.55
CA SER A 54 -1.95 -2.33 1.15
C SER A 54 -1.04 -1.64 0.13
N LYS A 55 -0.56 -2.34 -0.89
CA LYS A 55 0.29 -1.75 -1.94
C LYS A 55 -0.45 -0.68 -2.73
N TYR A 56 -1.72 -0.92 -3.08
CA TYR A 56 -2.53 0.09 -3.77
C TYR A 56 -2.71 1.34 -2.91
N TYR A 57 -2.94 1.15 -1.61
CA TYR A 57 -3.07 2.25 -0.68
C TYR A 57 -1.77 3.05 -0.55
N PHE A 58 -0.65 2.39 -0.27
CA PHE A 58 0.65 3.05 -0.14
C PHE A 58 1.08 3.76 -1.43
N ALA A 59 0.80 3.19 -2.59
CA ALA A 59 1.08 3.86 -3.86
C ALA A 59 0.29 5.18 -4.01
N LEU A 60 -0.96 5.24 -3.53
CA LEU A 60 -1.73 6.49 -3.48
C LEU A 60 -1.13 7.51 -2.51
N VAL A 61 -0.76 7.07 -1.31
CA VAL A 61 -0.10 7.93 -0.30
C VAL A 61 1.11 8.60 -0.92
N TRP A 62 2.04 7.83 -1.47
CA TRP A 62 3.30 8.37 -1.98
C TRP A 62 3.13 9.25 -3.21
N ARG A 63 2.20 8.91 -4.12
CA ARG A 63 1.87 9.78 -5.26
C ARG A 63 1.32 11.12 -4.80
N LYS A 64 0.46 11.13 -3.77
CA LYS A 64 -0.13 12.34 -3.21
C LYS A 64 0.92 13.20 -2.52
N VAL A 65 1.77 12.61 -1.68
CA VAL A 65 2.85 13.31 -0.97
C VAL A 65 3.89 13.88 -1.95
N ARG A 66 4.23 13.12 -2.99
CA ARG A 66 5.19 13.56 -4.02
C ARG A 66 4.79 14.86 -4.72
N VAL A 67 3.50 15.07 -4.96
CA VAL A 67 3.01 16.31 -5.58
C VAL A 67 2.75 17.42 -4.58
N GLY A 68 3.26 17.29 -3.34
CA GLY A 68 3.08 18.29 -2.28
C GLY A 68 1.67 18.33 -1.69
N ALA A 69 0.82 17.35 -1.99
CA ALA A 69 -0.51 17.33 -1.42
C ALA A 69 -0.50 16.82 0.02
N ASN A 70 -1.23 17.50 0.87
CA ASN A 70 -1.33 17.16 2.28
C ASN A 70 -2.17 15.91 2.52
N LEU A 71 -1.77 15.14 3.52
CA LEU A 71 -2.55 14.06 4.11
C LEU A 71 -2.94 14.44 5.53
N ALA A 72 -4.13 14.05 5.95
CA ALA A 72 -4.56 14.14 7.34
C ALA A 72 -4.11 12.89 8.11
N ALA A 73 -4.18 12.95 9.43
CA ALA A 73 -4.00 11.82 10.31
C ALA A 73 -4.93 10.65 9.91
N PHE A 74 -4.56 9.42 10.25
CA PHE A 74 -5.31 8.20 9.90
C PHE A 74 -6.81 8.30 10.21
N GLY A 75 -7.14 8.80 11.41
CA GLY A 75 -8.54 8.96 11.85
C GLY A 75 -9.31 10.09 11.16
N GLN A 76 -8.64 10.93 10.38
CA GLN A 76 -9.19 12.09 9.66
C GLN A 76 -9.01 11.93 8.14
N THR A 77 -8.85 10.70 7.68
CA THR A 77 -8.72 10.39 6.25
C THR A 77 -9.87 9.50 5.82
N SER A 78 -10.50 9.89 4.71
CA SER A 78 -11.43 9.05 3.97
C SER A 78 -10.81 8.56 2.67
N VAL A 79 -11.25 7.42 2.21
CA VAL A 79 -10.83 6.81 0.96
C VAL A 79 -12.00 6.64 0.00
N MET A 80 -11.78 6.96 -1.25
CA MET A 80 -12.67 6.59 -2.34
C MET A 80 -12.15 5.32 -2.98
N LEU A 81 -13.06 4.40 -3.27
CA LEU A 81 -12.75 3.15 -3.95
C LEU A 81 -13.22 3.20 -5.40
N ASP A 82 -12.50 2.51 -6.28
CA ASP A 82 -12.97 2.26 -7.64
C ASP A 82 -14.10 1.22 -7.63
N ALA A 83 -14.68 0.96 -8.80
CA ALA A 83 -15.79 0.00 -8.94
C ALA A 83 -15.42 -1.45 -8.54
N ARG A 84 -14.14 -1.76 -8.43
CA ARG A 84 -13.63 -3.06 -7.97
C ARG A 84 -13.38 -3.09 -6.46
N GLY A 85 -13.34 -1.94 -5.80
CA GLY A 85 -12.98 -1.83 -4.37
C GLY A 85 -11.51 -1.49 -4.11
N LEU A 86 -10.74 -1.13 -5.14
CA LEU A 86 -9.36 -0.69 -4.95
C LEU A 86 -9.31 0.80 -4.58
N PRO A 87 -8.36 1.21 -3.72
CA PRO A 87 -8.17 2.61 -3.38
C PRO A 87 -7.91 3.48 -4.62
N LEU A 88 -8.73 4.50 -4.81
CA LEU A 88 -8.70 5.42 -5.96
C LEU A 88 -8.20 6.82 -5.57
N ALA A 89 -8.69 7.35 -4.45
CA ALA A 89 -8.31 8.67 -3.96
C ALA A 89 -8.36 8.72 -2.44
N LEU A 90 -7.54 9.59 -1.84
CA LEU A 90 -7.53 9.90 -0.42
C LEU A 90 -8.04 11.32 -0.21
N ILE A 91 -8.95 11.49 0.76
CA ILE A 91 -9.56 12.75 1.12
C ILE A 91 -9.14 13.05 2.57
N ALA A 92 -8.48 14.19 2.76
CA ALA A 92 -8.16 14.71 4.08
C ALA A 92 -9.39 15.45 4.63
N GLU A 93 -9.90 15.02 5.78
CA GLU A 93 -11.06 15.63 6.47
C GLU A 93 -10.64 16.49 7.67
N GLY A 94 -9.33 16.67 7.86
CA GLY A 94 -8.76 17.44 8.96
C GLY A 94 -7.51 18.21 8.55
N ALA A 95 -6.82 18.74 9.56
CA ALA A 95 -5.55 19.41 9.35
C ALA A 95 -4.51 18.45 8.77
N PRO A 96 -3.56 18.96 7.97
CA PRO A 96 -2.41 18.17 7.51
C PRO A 96 -1.66 17.58 8.70
N CYS A 97 -1.30 16.29 8.61
CA CYS A 97 -0.40 15.70 9.61
C CYS A 97 0.98 16.35 9.54
N GLN A 98 1.59 16.56 10.70
CA GLN A 98 2.95 17.08 10.80
C GLN A 98 3.98 15.96 10.62
N ASP A 99 3.66 14.78 11.13
CA ASP A 99 4.45 13.55 10.96
C ASP A 99 3.62 12.48 10.24
N LEU A 100 3.87 12.32 8.94
CA LEU A 100 3.19 11.34 8.10
C LEU A 100 3.38 9.90 8.63
N LEU A 101 4.57 9.58 9.10
CA LEU A 101 4.87 8.24 9.59
C LEU A 101 4.11 7.94 10.88
N ALA A 102 4.15 8.85 11.85
CA ALA A 102 3.54 8.63 13.15
C ALA A 102 2.01 8.78 13.13
N GLU A 103 1.49 9.79 12.42
CA GLU A 103 0.07 10.15 12.51
C GLU A 103 -0.81 9.41 11.49
N HIS A 104 -0.23 8.99 10.36
CA HIS A 104 -0.99 8.34 9.29
C HIS A 104 -0.57 6.88 9.05
N LEU A 105 0.72 6.64 8.76
CA LEU A 105 1.16 5.31 8.33
C LEU A 105 1.26 4.31 9.48
N GLN A 106 1.76 4.70 10.65
CA GLN A 106 1.89 3.80 11.80
C GLN A 106 0.54 3.22 12.24
N PRO A 107 -0.52 4.03 12.52
CA PRO A 107 -1.81 3.47 12.88
C PRO A 107 -2.45 2.64 11.77
N LEU A 108 -2.27 3.02 10.49
CA LEU A 108 -2.72 2.24 9.36
C LEU A 108 -2.04 0.86 9.30
N VAL A 109 -0.70 0.83 9.43
CA VAL A 109 0.08 -0.41 9.41
C VAL A 109 -0.33 -1.35 10.54
N VAL A 110 -0.52 -0.82 11.75
CA VAL A 110 -1.00 -1.62 12.89
C VAL A 110 -2.37 -2.21 12.59
N ARG A 111 -3.31 -1.38 12.11
CA ARG A 111 -4.66 -1.85 11.79
C ARG A 111 -4.68 -2.89 10.68
N LEU A 112 -3.91 -2.70 9.60
CA LEU A 112 -3.80 -3.69 8.53
C LEU A 112 -3.13 -4.99 8.98
N ALA A 113 -2.12 -4.91 9.86
CA ALA A 113 -1.47 -6.08 10.43
C ALA A 113 -2.46 -6.92 11.25
N GLU A 114 -3.28 -6.28 12.09
CA GLU A 114 -4.37 -6.94 12.82
C GLU A 114 -5.36 -7.61 11.86
N ARG A 115 -5.85 -6.87 10.85
CA ARG A 115 -6.82 -7.39 9.88
C ARG A 115 -6.30 -8.54 9.03
N GLY A 116 -5.01 -8.53 8.71
CA GLY A 116 -4.36 -9.55 7.90
C GLY A 116 -3.73 -10.69 8.69
N ALA A 117 -3.68 -10.61 10.03
CA ALA A 117 -2.88 -11.51 10.85
C ALA A 117 -1.44 -11.65 10.32
N LEU A 118 -0.80 -10.52 10.00
CA LEU A 118 0.56 -10.47 9.43
C LEU A 118 1.48 -9.52 10.20
N ALA A 119 2.77 -9.77 10.09
CA ALA A 119 3.77 -8.92 10.72
C ALA A 119 3.77 -7.52 10.10
N THR A 120 3.87 -6.49 10.94
CA THR A 120 3.97 -5.08 10.50
C THR A 120 5.16 -4.87 9.55
N ALA A 121 6.24 -5.63 9.67
CA ALA A 121 7.39 -5.58 8.79
C ALA A 121 7.04 -5.86 7.31
N VAL A 122 6.04 -6.71 7.03
CA VAL A 122 5.55 -6.96 5.66
C VAL A 122 4.92 -5.68 5.09
N LEU A 123 4.11 -4.99 5.89
CA LEU A 123 3.42 -3.76 5.47
C LEU A 123 4.39 -2.59 5.33
N TRP A 124 5.34 -2.43 6.24
CA TRP A 124 6.41 -1.44 6.09
C TRP A 124 7.28 -1.71 4.86
N GLY A 125 7.57 -2.98 4.57
CA GLY A 125 8.24 -3.36 3.33
C GLY A 125 7.41 -3.03 2.08
N ASN A 126 6.08 -3.18 2.14
CA ASN A 126 5.19 -2.75 1.05
C ASN A 126 5.21 -1.22 0.90
N ALA A 127 5.13 -0.48 2.01
CA ALA A 127 5.15 0.98 1.99
C ALA A 127 6.47 1.52 1.41
N GLY A 128 7.61 0.97 1.84
CA GLY A 128 8.92 1.38 1.35
C GLY A 128 9.17 1.00 -0.12
N ASP A 129 8.74 -0.18 -0.55
CA ASP A 129 8.82 -0.59 -1.96
C ASP A 129 7.96 0.31 -2.87
N CYS A 130 6.76 0.69 -2.42
CA CYS A 130 5.92 1.64 -3.15
C CYS A 130 6.55 3.04 -3.21
N LEU A 131 7.17 3.50 -2.11
CA LEU A 131 7.90 4.77 -2.10
C LEU A 131 9.04 4.75 -3.10
N ASP A 132 9.90 3.74 -3.05
CA ASP A 132 11.04 3.60 -3.95
C ASP A 132 10.60 3.55 -5.42
N GLN A 133 9.50 2.85 -5.77
CA GLN A 133 8.94 2.87 -7.12
C GLN A 133 8.46 4.26 -7.57
N VAL A 134 7.84 5.01 -6.67
CA VAL A 134 7.39 6.38 -6.94
C VAL A 134 8.57 7.32 -7.18
N LEU A 135 9.66 7.14 -6.43
CA LEU A 135 10.89 7.94 -6.57
C LEU A 135 11.60 7.68 -7.90
N GLN A 136 11.65 6.43 -8.36
CA GLN A 136 12.26 6.09 -9.64
C GLN A 136 11.54 6.70 -10.85
N GLY A 137 10.24 6.89 -10.76
CA GLY A 137 9.43 7.50 -11.83
C GLY A 137 9.49 9.02 -11.89
N SER A 138 10.31 9.69 -11.06
CA SER A 138 10.32 11.15 -10.93
C SER A 138 11.73 11.72 -10.85
N GLY A 139 11.95 12.82 -11.57
CA GLY A 139 13.29 13.46 -11.64
C GLY A 139 13.73 14.23 -10.40
N ASP A 140 12.85 14.49 -9.41
CA ASP A 140 13.20 15.19 -8.16
C ASP A 140 12.33 14.70 -7.01
N SER A 141 12.95 14.10 -6.01
CA SER A 141 12.29 13.52 -4.84
C SER A 141 13.23 13.40 -3.64
N SER A 142 14.26 14.21 -3.60
CA SER A 142 15.29 14.20 -2.55
C SER A 142 14.73 14.24 -1.12
N GLY A 143 13.65 14.99 -0.89
CA GLY A 143 13.00 15.07 0.43
C GLY A 143 12.34 13.77 0.90
N LEU A 144 11.88 12.92 -0.01
CA LEU A 144 11.28 11.63 0.34
C LEU A 144 12.30 10.49 0.40
N GLN A 145 13.41 10.61 -0.34
CA GLN A 145 14.50 9.64 -0.34
C GLN A 145 15.07 9.44 1.07
N VAL A 146 15.15 10.51 1.87
CA VAL A 146 15.64 10.46 3.25
C VAL A 146 14.87 9.45 4.12
N LEU A 147 13.60 9.20 3.85
CA LEU A 147 12.80 8.22 4.59
C LEU A 147 13.30 6.78 4.41
N LEU A 148 13.87 6.46 3.24
CA LEU A 148 14.46 5.16 2.95
C LEU A 148 15.91 5.02 3.46
N GLU A 149 16.58 6.15 3.68
CA GLU A 149 18.00 6.19 4.04
C GLU A 149 18.23 6.40 5.54
N THR A 150 17.24 6.93 6.28
CA THR A 150 17.37 7.24 7.70
C THR A 150 17.36 5.96 8.54
N PRO A 151 18.47 5.61 9.23
CA PRO A 151 18.48 4.50 10.19
C PRO A 151 17.44 4.72 11.29
N GLY A 152 16.73 3.64 11.65
CA GLY A 152 15.63 3.72 12.63
C GLY A 152 14.27 4.05 12.06
N SER A 153 14.19 4.58 10.83
CA SER A 153 12.92 4.68 10.11
C SER A 153 12.37 3.29 9.83
N PRO A 154 11.04 3.05 9.96
CA PRO A 154 10.44 1.78 9.57
C PRO A 154 10.60 1.49 8.06
N LEU A 155 10.86 2.51 7.26
CA LEU A 155 11.10 2.43 5.82
C LEU A 155 12.58 2.21 5.47
N HIS A 156 13.50 2.34 6.44
CA HIS A 156 14.94 2.23 6.20
C HIS A 156 15.29 0.91 5.52
N ALA A 157 16.04 1.00 4.42
CA ALA A 157 16.48 -0.15 3.63
C ALA A 157 15.34 -1.12 3.22
N ALA A 158 14.13 -0.59 2.99
CA ALA A 158 13.00 -1.42 2.55
C ALA A 158 13.26 -2.10 1.20
N VAL A 159 14.07 -1.48 0.36
CA VAL A 159 14.61 -2.02 -0.89
C VAL A 159 16.12 -1.84 -0.89
N SER A 160 16.85 -2.83 -1.40
CA SER A 160 18.29 -2.81 -1.63
C SER A 160 18.60 -3.33 -3.03
N GLN A 161 19.86 -3.20 -3.45
CA GLN A 161 20.36 -3.86 -4.67
C GLN A 161 21.15 -5.11 -4.27
N ASP A 162 20.93 -6.21 -5.00
CA ASP A 162 21.78 -7.40 -4.87
C ASP A 162 23.12 -7.21 -5.60
N ALA A 163 23.98 -8.22 -5.54
CA ALA A 163 25.30 -8.19 -6.20
C ALA A 163 25.23 -8.00 -7.72
N ALA A 164 24.10 -8.31 -8.35
CA ALA A 164 23.86 -8.12 -9.77
C ALA A 164 23.18 -6.78 -10.08
N GLY A 165 23.02 -5.89 -9.09
CA GLY A 165 22.35 -4.61 -9.24
C GLY A 165 20.81 -4.71 -9.31
N ARG A 166 20.24 -5.89 -9.09
CA ARG A 166 18.79 -6.09 -9.12
C ARG A 166 18.17 -5.60 -7.82
N ARG A 167 17.04 -4.92 -7.91
CA ARG A 167 16.29 -4.46 -6.74
C ARG A 167 15.70 -5.64 -5.98
N ARG A 168 15.87 -5.63 -4.67
CA ARG A 168 15.35 -6.65 -3.75
C ARG A 168 14.67 -5.99 -2.55
N ARG A 169 13.49 -6.45 -2.23
CA ARG A 169 12.78 -6.02 -1.01
C ARG A 169 13.41 -6.65 0.23
N ARG A 170 13.43 -5.92 1.33
CA ARG A 170 13.84 -6.47 2.63
C ARG A 170 12.87 -7.55 3.14
N THR A 171 11.58 -7.40 2.86
CA THR A 171 10.54 -8.33 3.30
C THR A 171 9.71 -8.82 2.13
N CYS A 172 9.28 -10.07 2.19
CA CYS A 172 8.39 -10.65 1.18
C CYS A 172 6.97 -10.09 1.32
N CYS A 173 6.33 -9.79 0.19
CA CYS A 173 4.94 -9.33 0.13
C CYS A 173 3.91 -10.47 0.11
N LEU A 174 4.34 -11.71 0.25
CA LEU A 174 3.55 -12.94 0.29
C LEU A 174 2.83 -13.30 -1.03
N SER A 175 2.99 -12.56 -2.12
CA SER A 175 2.28 -12.82 -3.37
C SER A 175 2.49 -14.24 -3.92
N TYR A 176 3.67 -14.82 -3.69
CA TYR A 176 4.02 -16.17 -4.14
C TYR A 176 3.14 -17.28 -3.54
N LYS A 177 2.40 -17.00 -2.46
CA LYS A 177 1.47 -17.95 -1.85
C LYS A 177 0.17 -18.13 -2.65
N VAL A 178 -0.03 -17.34 -3.68
CA VAL A 178 -1.13 -17.47 -4.63
C VAL A 178 -0.51 -17.88 -5.96
N ASP A 179 -0.69 -19.12 -6.36
CA ASP A 179 0.06 -19.78 -7.44
C ASP A 179 0.08 -19.00 -8.76
N TRP A 180 -1.08 -18.47 -9.20
CA TRP A 180 -1.16 -17.72 -10.46
C TRP A 180 -0.63 -16.28 -10.37
N VAL A 181 -0.30 -15.77 -9.14
CA VAL A 181 0.35 -14.47 -8.94
C VAL A 181 1.87 -14.62 -8.94
N GLY A 182 2.35 -15.67 -8.29
CA GLY A 182 3.77 -15.98 -8.20
C GLY A 182 4.60 -14.93 -7.46
N HIS A 183 5.90 -14.96 -7.70
CA HIS A 183 6.84 -14.01 -7.08
C HIS A 183 6.70 -12.61 -7.67
N CYS A 184 6.76 -11.58 -6.81
CA CYS A 184 6.82 -10.21 -7.29
C CYS A 184 8.21 -9.88 -7.87
N GLU A 185 8.32 -8.80 -8.65
CA GLU A 185 9.54 -8.41 -9.35
C GLU A 185 10.75 -8.22 -8.41
N HIS A 186 10.54 -7.61 -7.26
CA HIS A 186 11.58 -7.35 -6.25
C HIS A 186 11.60 -8.41 -5.14
N CYS A 187 11.16 -9.63 -5.44
CA CYS A 187 11.00 -10.66 -4.42
C CYS A 187 12.35 -11.02 -3.76
N PRO A 188 12.45 -10.99 -2.42
CA PRO A 188 13.68 -11.39 -1.72
C PRO A 188 13.93 -12.89 -1.74
N LEU A 189 12.95 -13.69 -2.17
CA LEU A 189 13.04 -15.15 -2.25
C LEU A 189 13.55 -15.64 -3.61
N LEU A 190 13.71 -14.76 -4.58
CA LEU A 190 14.33 -15.10 -5.86
C LEU A 190 15.86 -15.04 -5.73
N PRO A 191 16.59 -15.96 -6.40
CA PRO A 191 18.05 -15.95 -6.44
C PRO A 191 18.63 -14.72 -7.15
#